data_ef7088adfd6f6abf43ffa118d0129b49
#
_entry.id   ef7088adfd6f6abf43ffa118d0129b49
#
_cell.length_a   1.000
_cell.length_b   1.000
_cell.length_c   1.000
_cell.angle_alpha   90.00
_cell.angle_beta   90.00
_cell.angle_gamma   90.00
#
_symmetry.space_group_name_H-M   'P 1'
#
loop_
_entity.id
_entity.type
_entity.pdbx_description
1 polymer ?
#
loop_
_entity_poly.entity_id
_entity_poly.type
_entity_poly.pdbx_seq_one_letter_code
_entity_poly.pdbx_strand_id
1 'polypeptide(L)'
;MSSKFKKDINSKSSMKGQFANAFNDLLCEALKNTKNKHVKPSGFKKQLEKFAPQFYGYDQQDSQEFLRFLLDGFHEDLNRSQEKPKFNYTDAELDALSDRKKALVSWNRYQLWNNSYIFDIFGGQLQSRVTCLRCNHQSSTFDTFWDLSLPIPKNTGKKIHTLEDCLRLFSAEENLDDEYKCERCKSAQKASKCLKIYKCPEILVIHLKRFSFNLYIRKKIDDEVEFPTENLVLDYPVLSEVEGHDENIVYDLYGISNHIGGLGGGHYVAHCKSFKDNQWYLKNDESVSRTTADAGKDSTAYVLFYRRRH
;
A
#
# COMPACT_ATOMS: atom_id res chain seq x y z
N MET A 1 23.94 -1.30 11.20
CA MET A 1 23.03 -2.37 10.74
C MET A 1 23.76 -3.70 10.78
N SER A 2 23.10 -4.73 11.23
CA SER A 2 23.75 -5.96 11.67
C SER A 2 24.18 -6.83 10.49
N SER A 3 25.18 -7.69 10.74
CA SER A 3 25.61 -8.79 9.85
C SER A 3 24.47 -9.71 9.38
N LYS A 4 23.28 -9.63 9.98
CA LYS A 4 22.07 -10.36 9.58
C LYS A 4 21.59 -9.95 8.19
N PHE A 5 21.55 -8.65 7.88
CA PHE A 5 21.07 -8.14 6.58
C PHE A 5 21.76 -8.81 5.38
N LYS A 6 23.09 -8.97 5.44
CA LYS A 6 23.86 -9.60 4.35
C LYS A 6 23.53 -11.07 4.13
N LYS A 7 23.04 -11.77 5.15
CA LYS A 7 22.65 -13.18 5.05
C LYS A 7 21.29 -13.37 4.37
N ASP A 8 20.47 -12.33 4.39
CA ASP A 8 19.11 -12.36 3.86
C ASP A 8 19.04 -11.91 2.39
N ILE A 9 20.18 -11.53 1.81
CA ILE A 9 20.23 -11.12 0.39
C ILE A 9 20.00 -12.32 -0.51
N ASN A 10 19.00 -12.20 -1.38
CA ASN A 10 18.72 -13.15 -2.44
C ASN A 10 19.65 -12.90 -3.64
N SER A 11 20.70 -13.69 -3.76
CA SER A 11 21.63 -13.60 -4.91
C SER A 11 21.01 -14.06 -6.24
N LYS A 12 19.84 -14.74 -6.19
CA LYS A 12 19.10 -15.20 -7.37
C LYS A 12 18.07 -14.18 -7.86
N SER A 13 17.85 -13.08 -7.12
CA SER A 13 16.97 -12.00 -7.57
C SER A 13 17.46 -11.40 -8.90
N SER A 14 16.58 -10.74 -9.64
CA SER A 14 16.93 -10.01 -10.86
C SER A 14 17.98 -8.93 -10.60
N MET A 15 17.93 -8.32 -9.41
CA MET A 15 18.83 -7.24 -8.96
C MET A 15 20.07 -7.79 -8.19
N LYS A 16 20.11 -9.09 -7.90
CA LYS A 16 21.24 -9.79 -7.22
C LYS A 16 21.67 -9.13 -5.91
N GLY A 17 20.73 -8.58 -5.16
CA GLY A 17 20.97 -7.87 -3.90
C GLY A 17 21.54 -6.46 -4.05
N GLN A 18 21.74 -5.97 -5.27
CA GLN A 18 22.39 -4.66 -5.50
C GLN A 18 21.51 -3.50 -5.02
N PHE A 19 20.21 -3.63 -5.18
CA PHE A 19 19.24 -2.60 -4.77
C PHE A 19 19.18 -2.47 -3.24
N ALA A 20 19.06 -3.59 -2.55
CA ALA A 20 19.05 -3.63 -1.08
C ALA A 20 20.38 -3.16 -0.47
N ASN A 21 21.51 -3.53 -1.08
CA ASN A 21 22.83 -3.06 -0.61
C ASN A 21 23.00 -1.56 -0.79
N ALA A 22 22.62 -0.99 -1.94
CA ALA A 22 22.72 0.45 -2.18
C ALA A 22 21.87 1.27 -1.20
N PHE A 23 20.68 0.78 -0.86
CA PHE A 23 19.84 1.41 0.15
C PHE A 23 20.42 1.28 1.57
N ASN A 24 20.97 0.11 1.90
CA ASN A 24 21.67 -0.07 3.18
C ASN A 24 22.85 0.90 3.33
N ASP A 25 23.61 1.13 2.27
CA ASP A 25 24.73 2.06 2.29
C ASP A 25 24.24 3.51 2.53
N LEU A 26 23.16 3.92 1.86
CA LEU A 26 22.50 5.20 2.07
C LEU A 26 22.03 5.37 3.54
N LEU A 27 21.37 4.35 4.11
CA LEU A 27 20.93 4.37 5.49
C LEU A 27 22.11 4.41 6.48
N CYS A 28 23.17 3.65 6.21
CA CYS A 28 24.38 3.68 7.05
C CYS A 28 25.05 5.04 7.04
N GLU A 29 25.10 5.69 5.89
CA GLU A 29 25.61 7.07 5.75
C GLU A 29 24.73 8.05 6.54
N ALA A 30 23.42 7.97 6.40
CA ALA A 30 22.47 8.82 7.12
C ALA A 30 22.57 8.65 8.65
N LEU A 31 22.70 7.41 9.13
CA LEU A 31 22.80 7.11 10.56
C LEU A 31 24.15 7.52 11.18
N LYS A 32 25.23 7.47 10.40
CA LYS A 32 26.57 7.89 10.83
C LYS A 32 26.78 9.40 10.78
N ASN A 33 25.92 10.10 10.08
CA ASN A 33 26.03 11.52 9.85
C ASN A 33 25.61 12.33 11.09
N THR A 34 26.57 12.60 11.98
CA THR A 34 26.36 13.35 13.23
C THR A 34 26.60 14.85 13.10
N LYS A 35 27.04 15.35 11.93
CA LYS A 35 27.54 16.72 11.75
C LYS A 35 26.61 17.61 10.90
N ASN A 36 25.30 17.41 10.96
CA ASN A 36 24.31 18.23 10.20
C ASN A 36 24.64 18.35 8.69
N LYS A 37 25.21 17.32 8.08
CA LYS A 37 25.47 17.29 6.64
C LYS A 37 24.32 16.57 5.95
N HIS A 38 23.96 17.09 4.78
CA HIS A 38 22.97 16.41 3.92
C HIS A 38 23.57 15.12 3.35
N VAL A 39 22.76 14.06 3.33
CA VAL A 39 23.12 12.80 2.69
C VAL A 39 22.55 12.82 1.28
N LYS A 40 23.42 12.59 0.28
CA LYS A 40 23.00 12.57 -1.12
C LYS A 40 22.60 11.15 -1.55
N PRO A 41 21.37 10.94 -2.03
CA PRO A 41 20.91 9.61 -2.44
C PRO A 41 21.44 9.17 -3.82
N SER A 42 22.43 9.86 -4.39
CA SER A 42 22.90 9.67 -5.77
C SER A 42 23.39 8.25 -6.05
N GLY A 43 24.03 7.60 -5.08
CA GLY A 43 24.47 6.19 -5.21
C GLY A 43 23.29 5.24 -5.31
N PHE A 44 22.28 5.44 -4.47
CA PHE A 44 21.04 4.68 -4.51
C PHE A 44 20.24 4.97 -5.79
N LYS A 45 20.11 6.25 -6.18
CA LYS A 45 19.43 6.65 -7.43
C LYS A 45 20.04 5.97 -8.65
N LYS A 46 21.36 5.89 -8.76
CA LYS A 46 22.04 5.16 -9.84
C LYS A 46 21.65 3.69 -9.95
N GLN A 47 21.44 3.03 -8.82
CA GLN A 47 20.96 1.63 -8.83
C GLN A 47 19.49 1.55 -9.21
N LEU A 48 18.66 2.45 -8.66
CA LEU A 48 17.25 2.54 -9.02
C LEU A 48 17.06 2.69 -10.54
N GLU A 49 17.76 3.62 -11.17
CA GLU A 49 17.66 3.90 -12.60
C GLU A 49 18.02 2.72 -13.51
N LYS A 50 18.85 1.79 -13.03
CA LYS A 50 19.19 0.54 -13.78
C LYS A 50 18.01 -0.42 -13.85
N PHE A 51 17.20 -0.47 -12.80
CA PHE A 51 16.10 -1.43 -12.66
C PHE A 51 14.73 -0.83 -12.98
N ALA A 52 14.63 0.49 -12.92
CA ALA A 52 13.41 1.27 -13.16
C ALA A 52 13.68 2.47 -14.07
N PRO A 53 13.76 2.24 -15.39
CA PRO A 53 14.05 3.31 -16.35
C PRO A 53 13.08 4.51 -16.30
N GLN A 54 11.84 4.29 -15.84
CA GLN A 54 10.86 5.37 -15.65
C GLN A 54 11.29 6.44 -14.65
N PHE A 55 12.19 6.11 -13.70
CA PHE A 55 12.74 7.07 -12.74
C PHE A 55 14.09 7.67 -13.19
N TYR A 56 14.47 7.45 -14.45
CA TYR A 56 15.68 8.05 -15.00
C TYR A 56 15.54 9.56 -15.14
N GLY A 57 16.63 10.28 -14.85
CA GLY A 57 16.68 11.72 -15.01
C GLY A 57 16.14 12.50 -13.81
N TYR A 58 15.56 13.67 -14.09
CA TYR A 58 15.15 14.63 -13.05
C TYR A 58 13.66 15.02 -13.15
N ASP A 59 12.91 14.34 -14.00
CA ASP A 59 11.48 14.57 -14.11
C ASP A 59 10.77 14.12 -12.82
N GLN A 60 9.71 14.84 -12.48
CA GLN A 60 8.90 14.47 -11.34
C GLN A 60 8.11 13.18 -11.62
N GLN A 61 8.16 12.28 -10.65
CA GLN A 61 7.48 10.98 -10.71
C GLN A 61 6.48 10.86 -9.56
N ASP A 62 5.54 9.95 -9.71
CA ASP A 62 4.55 9.65 -8.66
C ASP A 62 5.20 8.97 -7.47
N SER A 63 5.03 9.54 -6.27
CA SER A 63 5.64 9.02 -5.04
C SER A 63 5.03 7.69 -4.58
N GLN A 64 3.77 7.41 -4.93
CA GLN A 64 3.14 6.11 -4.61
C GLN A 64 3.68 5.03 -5.56
N GLU A 65 3.81 5.33 -6.85
CA GLU A 65 4.43 4.42 -7.82
C GLU A 65 5.88 4.15 -7.42
N PHE A 66 6.62 5.18 -7.03
CA PHE A 66 7.99 5.04 -6.52
C PHE A 66 8.05 4.17 -5.27
N LEU A 67 7.15 4.36 -4.30
CA LEU A 67 7.07 3.52 -3.10
C LEU A 67 6.82 2.06 -3.43
N ARG A 68 5.88 1.77 -4.32
CA ARG A 68 5.61 0.39 -4.77
C ARG A 68 6.85 -0.23 -5.38
N PHE A 69 7.51 0.50 -6.27
CA PHE A 69 8.75 0.02 -6.88
C PHE A 69 9.85 -0.25 -5.84
N LEU A 70 9.98 0.61 -4.82
CA LEU A 70 10.91 0.40 -3.71
C LEU A 70 10.59 -0.87 -2.93
N LEU A 71 9.32 -1.06 -2.57
CA LEU A 71 8.88 -2.23 -1.82
C LEU A 71 9.08 -3.52 -2.63
N ASP A 72 8.73 -3.52 -3.93
CA ASP A 72 8.93 -4.65 -4.84
C ASP A 72 10.43 -4.99 -4.98
N GLY A 73 11.28 -3.99 -5.17
CA GLY A 73 12.73 -4.18 -5.31
C GLY A 73 13.38 -4.74 -4.04
N PHE A 74 12.99 -4.24 -2.87
CA PHE A 74 13.45 -4.81 -1.60
C PHE A 74 12.89 -6.20 -1.35
N HIS A 75 11.63 -6.42 -1.72
CA HIS A 75 11.02 -7.74 -1.60
C HIS A 75 11.79 -8.77 -2.42
N GLU A 76 12.08 -8.50 -3.68
CA GLU A 76 12.85 -9.39 -4.56
C GLU A 76 14.26 -9.65 -4.03
N ASP A 77 14.98 -8.60 -3.64
CA ASP A 77 16.36 -8.72 -3.15
C ASP A 77 16.48 -9.36 -1.76
N LEU A 78 15.39 -9.39 -0.98
CA LEU A 78 15.33 -9.95 0.38
C LEU A 78 14.37 -11.14 0.46
N ASN A 79 13.94 -11.70 -0.67
CA ASN A 79 13.04 -12.85 -0.70
C ASN A 79 13.76 -14.12 -0.26
N ARG A 80 13.33 -14.68 0.86
CA ARG A 80 13.88 -15.91 1.44
C ARG A 80 13.50 -17.14 0.62
N SER A 81 12.43 -17.07 -0.19
CA SER A 81 11.99 -18.13 -1.08
C SER A 81 12.82 -18.11 -2.37
N GLN A 82 13.67 -19.09 -2.56
CA GLN A 82 14.54 -19.21 -3.74
C GLN A 82 13.96 -20.09 -4.85
N GLU A 83 12.94 -20.87 -4.53
CA GLU A 83 12.27 -21.79 -5.45
C GLU A 83 10.76 -21.65 -5.30
N LYS A 84 10.04 -21.70 -6.42
CA LYS A 84 8.58 -21.66 -6.42
C LYS A 84 8.05 -23.08 -6.21
N PRO A 85 7.60 -23.44 -5.00
CA PRO A 85 7.05 -24.75 -4.76
C PRO A 85 5.78 -24.97 -5.58
N LYS A 86 5.52 -26.22 -5.95
CA LYS A 86 4.28 -26.56 -6.63
C LYS A 86 3.11 -26.43 -5.66
N PHE A 87 2.04 -25.84 -6.14
CA PHE A 87 0.79 -25.69 -5.41
C PHE A 87 -0.20 -26.74 -5.93
N ASN A 88 -0.73 -27.58 -5.06
CA ASN A 88 -1.44 -28.81 -5.43
C ASN A 88 -2.97 -28.70 -5.42
N TYR A 89 -3.55 -27.48 -5.32
CA TYR A 89 -5.00 -27.29 -5.41
C TYR A 89 -5.41 -26.95 -6.84
N THR A 90 -6.44 -27.60 -7.33
CA THR A 90 -7.16 -27.19 -8.55
C THR A 90 -8.12 -26.03 -8.22
N ASP A 91 -8.54 -25.27 -9.22
CA ASP A 91 -9.50 -24.17 -9.03
C ASP A 91 -10.83 -24.68 -8.44
N ALA A 92 -11.30 -25.83 -8.87
CA ALA A 92 -12.52 -26.47 -8.35
C ALA A 92 -12.41 -26.86 -6.86
N GLU A 93 -11.24 -27.35 -6.44
CA GLU A 93 -11.00 -27.66 -5.02
C GLU A 93 -10.94 -26.39 -4.18
N LEU A 94 -10.34 -25.31 -4.72
CA LEU A 94 -10.32 -24.01 -4.04
C LEU A 94 -11.74 -23.46 -3.89
N ASP A 95 -12.55 -23.53 -4.93
CA ASP A 95 -13.92 -23.02 -4.92
C ASP A 95 -14.83 -23.75 -3.94
N ALA A 96 -14.56 -25.01 -3.68
CA ALA A 96 -15.30 -25.82 -2.69
C ALA A 96 -14.95 -25.49 -1.23
N LEU A 97 -13.88 -24.71 -0.97
CA LEU A 97 -13.47 -24.34 0.39
C LEU A 97 -14.40 -23.26 0.96
N SER A 98 -14.53 -23.23 2.29
CA SER A 98 -15.10 -22.09 3.00
C SER A 98 -14.20 -20.84 2.84
N ASP A 99 -14.76 -19.64 2.93
CA ASP A 99 -14.04 -18.38 2.78
C ASP A 99 -12.82 -18.28 3.72
N ARG A 100 -12.95 -18.73 4.98
CA ARG A 100 -11.84 -18.81 5.93
C ARG A 100 -10.69 -19.70 5.42
N LYS A 101 -11.02 -20.87 4.85
CA LYS A 101 -10.01 -21.77 4.28
C LYS A 101 -9.40 -21.18 3.01
N LYS A 102 -10.21 -20.57 2.15
CA LYS A 102 -9.71 -19.84 0.96
C LYS A 102 -8.71 -18.77 1.35
N ALA A 103 -9.03 -17.96 2.36
CA ALA A 103 -8.14 -16.91 2.86
C ALA A 103 -6.79 -17.49 3.32
N LEU A 104 -6.83 -18.54 4.15
CA LEU A 104 -5.61 -19.19 4.66
C LEU A 104 -4.78 -19.81 3.53
N VAL A 105 -5.42 -20.52 2.61
CA VAL A 105 -4.73 -21.18 1.48
C VAL A 105 -4.09 -20.14 0.57
N SER A 106 -4.82 -19.07 0.23
CA SER A 106 -4.30 -17.98 -0.59
C SER A 106 -3.11 -17.26 0.08
N TRP A 107 -3.23 -16.98 1.38
CA TRP A 107 -2.14 -16.39 2.16
C TRP A 107 -0.88 -17.27 2.18
N ASN A 108 -1.03 -18.54 2.53
CA ASN A 108 0.09 -19.48 2.59
C ASN A 108 0.72 -19.69 1.21
N ARG A 109 -0.10 -19.78 0.15
CA ARG A 109 0.40 -19.86 -1.23
C ARG A 109 1.26 -18.65 -1.58
N TYR A 110 0.80 -17.45 -1.24
CA TYR A 110 1.57 -16.23 -1.48
C TYR A 110 2.89 -16.25 -0.71
N GLN A 111 2.88 -16.60 0.58
CA GLN A 111 4.07 -16.67 1.42
C GLN A 111 5.10 -17.71 0.93
N LEU A 112 4.66 -18.81 0.34
CA LEU A 112 5.59 -19.82 -0.22
C LEU A 112 6.50 -19.23 -1.31
N TRP A 113 5.99 -18.23 -2.05
CA TRP A 113 6.71 -17.61 -3.17
C TRP A 113 7.29 -16.24 -2.80
N ASN A 114 6.67 -15.56 -1.86
CA ASN A 114 6.90 -14.16 -1.51
C ASN A 114 7.15 -14.03 -0.01
N ASN A 115 8.30 -14.51 0.44
CA ASN A 115 8.68 -14.53 1.85
C ASN A 115 9.81 -13.53 2.10
N SER A 116 9.49 -12.32 2.51
CA SER A 116 10.48 -11.27 2.80
C SER A 116 10.07 -10.45 4.01
N TYR A 117 11.01 -9.71 4.59
CA TYR A 117 10.71 -8.72 5.62
C TYR A 117 9.74 -7.64 5.17
N ILE A 118 9.75 -7.29 3.87
CA ILE A 118 8.80 -6.34 3.31
C ILE A 118 7.39 -6.90 3.39
N PHE A 119 7.20 -8.16 3.00
CA PHE A 119 5.91 -8.81 3.13
C PHE A 119 5.47 -8.95 4.59
N ASP A 120 6.39 -9.30 5.51
CA ASP A 120 6.08 -9.42 6.94
C ASP A 120 5.56 -8.10 7.54
N ILE A 121 5.98 -6.94 7.00
CA ILE A 121 5.66 -5.62 7.52
C ILE A 121 4.47 -4.98 6.79
N PHE A 122 4.46 -5.04 5.46
CA PHE A 122 3.49 -4.32 4.63
C PHE A 122 2.37 -5.21 4.08
N GLY A 123 2.50 -6.53 4.21
CA GLY A 123 1.54 -7.47 3.65
C GLY A 123 0.22 -7.49 4.41
N GLY A 124 -0.86 -7.18 3.70
CA GLY A 124 -2.23 -7.39 4.13
C GLY A 124 -2.98 -8.29 3.16
N GLN A 125 -4.23 -8.62 3.47
CA GLN A 125 -5.09 -9.42 2.60
C GLN A 125 -6.45 -8.77 2.43
N LEU A 126 -6.92 -8.67 1.18
CA LEU A 126 -8.27 -8.24 0.81
C LEU A 126 -9.13 -9.47 0.52
N GLN A 127 -10.39 -9.39 0.90
CA GLN A 127 -11.46 -10.22 0.36
C GLN A 127 -12.14 -9.47 -0.78
N SER A 128 -12.21 -10.07 -1.96
CA SER A 128 -13.03 -9.62 -3.08
C SER A 128 -14.23 -10.56 -3.18
N ARG A 129 -15.44 -10.06 -2.95
CA ARG A 129 -16.68 -10.86 -3.01
C ARG A 129 -17.51 -10.40 -4.19
N VAL A 130 -17.86 -11.34 -5.06
CA VAL A 130 -18.79 -11.13 -6.19
C VAL A 130 -20.10 -11.81 -5.85
N THR A 131 -21.22 -11.09 -5.97
CA THR A 131 -22.58 -11.56 -5.71
C THR A 131 -23.40 -11.56 -7.00
N CYS A 132 -23.91 -12.71 -7.40
CA CYS A 132 -24.84 -12.82 -8.54
C CYS A 132 -26.18 -12.19 -8.19
N LEU A 133 -26.61 -11.17 -8.93
CA LEU A 133 -27.88 -10.47 -8.65
C LEU A 133 -29.14 -11.30 -8.95
N ARG A 134 -29.00 -12.43 -9.67
CA ARG A 134 -30.15 -13.33 -9.98
C ARG A 134 -30.39 -14.35 -8.87
N CYS A 135 -29.36 -14.99 -8.35
CA CYS A 135 -29.53 -16.13 -7.43
C CYS A 135 -28.86 -15.92 -6.07
N ASN A 136 -28.28 -14.74 -5.82
CA ASN A 136 -27.54 -14.36 -4.60
C ASN A 136 -26.38 -15.31 -4.26
N HIS A 137 -25.86 -16.05 -5.26
CA HIS A 137 -24.65 -16.84 -5.07
C HIS A 137 -23.47 -15.91 -4.90
N GLN A 138 -22.65 -16.16 -3.87
CA GLN A 138 -21.45 -15.39 -3.56
C GLN A 138 -20.21 -16.22 -3.86
N SER A 139 -19.25 -15.60 -4.52
CA SER A 139 -17.90 -16.13 -4.74
C SER A 139 -16.89 -15.16 -4.17
N SER A 140 -15.98 -15.66 -3.32
CA SER A 140 -14.94 -14.84 -2.68
C SER A 140 -13.57 -15.29 -3.12
N THR A 141 -12.70 -14.30 -3.44
CA THR A 141 -11.27 -14.47 -3.61
C THR A 141 -10.52 -13.64 -2.57
N PHE A 142 -9.27 -14.04 -2.29
CA PHE A 142 -8.44 -13.40 -1.28
C PHE A 142 -7.09 -13.06 -1.89
N ASP A 143 -6.79 -11.76 -1.99
CA ASP A 143 -5.60 -11.23 -2.64
C ASP A 143 -4.76 -10.43 -1.64
N THR A 144 -3.44 -10.52 -1.77
CA THR A 144 -2.54 -9.73 -0.93
C THR A 144 -2.42 -8.30 -1.44
N PHE A 145 -2.20 -7.35 -0.52
CA PHE A 145 -1.91 -5.96 -0.83
C PHE A 145 -0.76 -5.44 0.03
N TRP A 146 -0.09 -4.38 -0.39
CA TRP A 146 0.95 -3.67 0.37
C TRP A 146 0.62 -2.20 0.58
N ASP A 147 -0.31 -1.68 -0.17
CA ASP A 147 -0.92 -0.36 0.01
C ASP A 147 -2.39 -0.39 -0.36
N LEU A 148 -3.18 0.49 0.24
CA LEU A 148 -4.57 0.71 -0.09
C LEU A 148 -4.71 2.02 -0.86
N SER A 149 -5.12 1.93 -2.11
CA SER A 149 -5.44 3.10 -2.94
C SER A 149 -6.91 3.47 -2.79
N LEU A 150 -7.20 4.46 -1.95
CA LEU A 150 -8.56 4.85 -1.60
C LEU A 150 -9.11 5.93 -2.55
N PRO A 151 -10.34 5.75 -3.06
CA PRO A 151 -11.02 6.80 -3.79
C PRO A 151 -11.44 7.94 -2.85
N ILE A 152 -11.38 9.18 -3.32
CA ILE A 152 -11.96 10.34 -2.63
C ILE A 152 -13.38 10.52 -3.18
N PRO A 153 -14.41 10.67 -2.31
CA PRO A 153 -15.79 10.88 -2.75
C PRO A 153 -15.90 12.09 -3.68
N LYS A 154 -16.64 11.95 -4.78
CA LYS A 154 -16.86 13.01 -5.78
C LYS A 154 -18.34 13.42 -5.81
N ASN A 155 -18.60 14.65 -6.24
CA ASN A 155 -19.98 15.16 -6.45
C ASN A 155 -20.86 15.15 -5.19
N THR A 156 -20.27 15.21 -4.01
CA THR A 156 -21.00 15.24 -2.73
C THR A 156 -21.46 16.64 -2.35
N GLY A 157 -21.01 17.68 -3.06
CA GLY A 157 -21.17 19.08 -2.66
C GLY A 157 -20.26 19.50 -1.48
N LYS A 158 -19.51 18.57 -0.89
CA LYS A 158 -18.53 18.80 0.18
C LYS A 158 -17.15 18.95 -0.41
N LYS A 159 -16.29 19.78 0.19
CA LYS A 159 -14.86 19.91 -0.11
C LYS A 159 -13.97 19.24 0.94
N ILE A 160 -14.55 18.83 2.05
CA ILE A 160 -13.87 18.15 3.16
C ILE A 160 -14.53 16.79 3.32
N HIS A 161 -13.72 15.74 3.27
CA HIS A 161 -14.10 14.35 3.49
C HIS A 161 -13.30 13.78 4.65
N THR A 162 -13.73 12.68 5.22
CA THR A 162 -12.94 11.95 6.20
C THR A 162 -12.27 10.75 5.56
N LEU A 163 -11.19 10.25 6.17
CA LEU A 163 -10.56 9.00 5.76
C LEU A 163 -11.56 7.82 5.83
N GLU A 164 -12.48 7.88 6.79
CA GLU A 164 -13.56 6.91 6.92
C GLU A 164 -14.50 6.94 5.71
N ASP A 165 -14.85 8.12 5.19
CA ASP A 165 -15.64 8.25 3.96
C ASP A 165 -14.93 7.58 2.77
N CYS A 166 -13.61 7.75 2.66
CA CYS A 166 -12.80 7.12 1.62
C CYS A 166 -12.74 5.58 1.78
N LEU A 167 -12.59 5.09 3.01
CA LEU A 167 -12.58 3.66 3.32
C LEU A 167 -13.96 3.01 3.07
N ARG A 168 -15.04 3.68 3.46
CA ARG A 168 -16.42 3.23 3.17
C ARG A 168 -16.69 3.17 1.67
N LEU A 169 -16.23 4.18 0.93
CA LEU A 169 -16.36 4.19 -0.53
C LEU A 169 -15.52 3.06 -1.18
N PHE A 170 -14.33 2.78 -0.68
CA PHE A 170 -13.50 1.66 -1.11
C PHE A 170 -14.18 0.30 -0.90
N SER A 171 -14.91 0.16 0.20
CA SER A 171 -15.60 -1.09 0.59
C SER A 171 -17.06 -1.13 0.13
N ALA A 172 -17.53 -0.11 -0.56
CA ALA A 172 -18.90 -0.07 -1.06
C ALA A 172 -19.14 -1.15 -2.12
N GLU A 173 -20.35 -1.67 -2.15
CA GLU A 173 -20.76 -2.59 -3.19
C GLU A 173 -20.97 -1.84 -4.51
N GLU A 174 -20.35 -2.31 -5.56
CA GLU A 174 -20.45 -1.76 -6.91
C GLU A 174 -21.01 -2.79 -7.90
N ASN A 175 -21.87 -2.36 -8.83
CA ASN A 175 -22.32 -3.22 -9.90
C ASN A 175 -21.20 -3.40 -10.92
N LEU A 176 -20.98 -4.63 -11.38
CA LEU A 176 -20.05 -4.90 -12.46
C LEU A 176 -20.67 -4.45 -13.80
N ASP A 177 -19.88 -3.77 -14.61
CA ASP A 177 -20.28 -3.36 -15.96
C ASP A 177 -20.45 -4.57 -16.88
N ASP A 178 -19.53 -5.54 -16.76
CA ASP A 178 -19.53 -6.77 -17.54
C ASP A 178 -20.38 -7.87 -16.88
N GLU A 179 -20.84 -8.81 -17.70
CA GLU A 179 -21.54 -9.98 -17.22
C GLU A 179 -20.61 -10.97 -16.54
N TYR A 180 -21.01 -11.44 -15.36
CA TYR A 180 -20.33 -12.47 -14.56
C TYR A 180 -20.89 -13.86 -14.87
N LYS A 181 -20.03 -14.81 -15.21
CA LYS A 181 -20.41 -16.21 -15.37
C LYS A 181 -20.67 -16.83 -13.99
N CYS A 182 -21.94 -16.86 -13.60
CA CYS A 182 -22.33 -17.40 -12.30
C CYS A 182 -22.27 -18.92 -12.28
N GLU A 183 -21.54 -19.47 -11.34
CA GLU A 183 -21.37 -20.93 -11.18
C GLU A 183 -22.68 -21.66 -10.83
N ARG A 184 -23.56 -21.00 -10.07
CA ARG A 184 -24.85 -21.57 -9.70
C ARG A 184 -25.88 -21.48 -10.84
N CYS A 185 -25.93 -20.36 -11.54
CA CYS A 185 -26.83 -20.18 -12.70
C CYS A 185 -26.31 -20.88 -13.96
N LYS A 186 -25.02 -21.21 -14.02
CA LYS A 186 -24.31 -21.76 -15.20
C LYS A 186 -24.43 -20.89 -16.44
N SER A 187 -24.67 -19.60 -16.28
CA SER A 187 -24.85 -18.61 -17.34
C SER A 187 -24.34 -17.24 -16.92
N ALA A 188 -24.14 -16.36 -17.90
CA ALA A 188 -23.78 -14.97 -17.69
C ALA A 188 -24.92 -14.22 -16.97
N GLN A 189 -24.59 -13.46 -15.93
CA GLN A 189 -25.54 -12.75 -15.08
C GLN A 189 -24.96 -11.40 -14.66
N LYS A 190 -25.82 -10.45 -14.36
CA LYS A 190 -25.41 -9.22 -13.64
C LYS A 190 -24.95 -9.59 -12.23
N ALA A 191 -23.91 -8.92 -11.78
CA ALA A 191 -23.33 -9.14 -10.47
C ALA A 191 -22.89 -7.84 -9.84
N SER A 192 -22.77 -7.84 -8.52
CA SER A 192 -22.12 -6.79 -7.74
C SER A 192 -20.82 -7.32 -7.17
N LYS A 193 -19.90 -6.40 -6.82
CA LYS A 193 -18.61 -6.70 -6.21
C LYS A 193 -18.37 -5.77 -5.03
N CYS A 194 -17.81 -6.28 -3.95
CA CYS A 194 -17.27 -5.47 -2.87
C CYS A 194 -15.88 -5.94 -2.45
N LEU A 195 -15.08 -5.01 -1.94
CA LEU A 195 -13.75 -5.26 -1.39
C LEU A 195 -13.76 -5.00 0.11
N LYS A 196 -13.23 -5.92 0.90
CA LYS A 196 -13.06 -5.74 2.34
C LYS A 196 -11.67 -6.15 2.79
N ILE A 197 -11.17 -5.55 3.85
CA ILE A 197 -9.89 -5.93 4.45
C ILE A 197 -10.14 -7.19 5.28
N TYR A 198 -9.40 -8.26 4.98
CA TYR A 198 -9.43 -9.50 5.74
C TYR A 198 -8.30 -9.59 6.75
N LYS A 199 -7.08 -9.22 6.33
CA LYS A 199 -5.91 -9.19 7.21
C LYS A 199 -5.18 -7.86 7.09
N CYS A 200 -4.91 -7.27 8.25
CA CYS A 200 -4.27 -5.97 8.36
C CYS A 200 -2.75 -6.09 8.46
N PRO A 201 -1.95 -5.25 7.79
CA PRO A 201 -0.48 -5.25 7.86
C PRO A 201 0.03 -4.58 9.14
N GLU A 202 1.31 -4.75 9.47
CA GLU A 202 2.00 -3.99 10.53
C GLU A 202 2.13 -2.50 10.19
N ILE A 203 2.46 -2.21 8.92
CA ILE A 203 2.47 -0.85 8.37
C ILE A 203 1.37 -0.77 7.31
N LEU A 204 0.37 0.03 7.59
CA LEU A 204 -0.71 0.33 6.66
C LEU A 204 -0.35 1.58 5.87
N VAL A 205 -0.14 1.41 4.57
CA VAL A 205 0.07 2.50 3.63
C VAL A 205 -1.24 2.81 2.95
N ILE A 206 -1.66 4.07 3.02
CA ILE A 206 -2.88 4.56 2.38
C ILE A 206 -2.50 5.60 1.33
N HIS A 207 -2.88 5.35 0.09
CA HIS A 207 -2.75 6.27 -1.02
C HIS A 207 -4.11 6.91 -1.32
N LEU A 208 -4.19 8.23 -1.30
CA LEU A 208 -5.39 8.97 -1.68
C LEU A 208 -5.39 9.20 -3.19
N LYS A 209 -6.35 8.62 -3.91
CA LYS A 209 -6.44 8.71 -5.38
C LYS A 209 -6.83 10.14 -5.83
N ARG A 210 -5.89 11.08 -5.70
CA ARG A 210 -6.08 12.48 -6.09
C ARG A 210 -6.00 12.71 -7.58
N PHE A 211 -5.26 11.88 -8.32
CA PHE A 211 -5.10 12.03 -9.75
C PHE A 211 -6.15 11.20 -10.49
N SER A 212 -6.97 11.87 -11.28
CA SER A 212 -7.98 11.26 -12.13
C SER A 212 -7.56 11.41 -13.60
N PHE A 213 -7.38 10.27 -14.26
CA PHE A 213 -7.05 10.21 -15.68
C PHE A 213 -8.25 9.66 -16.44
N ASN A 214 -9.08 10.54 -17.02
CA ASN A 214 -10.08 10.15 -18.00
C ASN A 214 -9.58 10.50 -19.40
N LEU A 215 -10.16 9.89 -20.45
CA LEU A 215 -9.77 10.09 -21.84
C LEU A 215 -9.69 11.58 -22.26
N TYR A 216 -10.44 12.46 -21.58
CA TYR A 216 -10.56 13.89 -21.94
C TYR A 216 -10.14 14.86 -20.84
N ILE A 217 -10.02 14.43 -19.60
CA ILE A 217 -9.76 15.32 -18.47
C ILE A 217 -8.73 14.70 -17.54
N ARG A 218 -7.63 15.41 -17.38
CA ARG A 218 -6.64 15.14 -16.33
C ARG A 218 -6.86 16.16 -15.23
N LYS A 219 -7.26 15.73 -14.05
CA LYS A 219 -7.54 16.63 -12.92
C LYS A 219 -6.96 16.08 -11.65
N LYS A 220 -6.35 16.96 -10.84
CA LYS A 220 -6.04 16.68 -9.45
C LYS A 220 -7.28 17.01 -8.60
N ILE A 221 -7.62 16.17 -7.64
CA ILE A 221 -8.66 16.41 -6.65
C ILE A 221 -8.01 17.14 -5.48
N ASP A 222 -8.43 18.39 -5.27
CA ASP A 222 -7.91 19.26 -4.21
C ASP A 222 -8.81 19.28 -2.97
N ASP A 223 -9.81 18.39 -2.90
CA ASP A 223 -10.65 18.22 -1.74
C ASP A 223 -9.80 17.76 -0.55
N GLU A 224 -10.05 18.32 0.61
CA GLU A 224 -9.36 17.95 1.84
C GLU A 224 -9.87 16.59 2.35
N VAL A 225 -8.97 15.78 2.88
CA VAL A 225 -9.29 14.54 3.57
C VAL A 225 -8.76 14.63 4.98
N GLU A 226 -9.66 14.70 5.94
CA GLU A 226 -9.34 14.64 7.36
C GLU A 226 -9.05 13.19 7.76
N PHE A 227 -7.97 12.98 8.50
CA PHE A 227 -7.57 11.66 8.99
C PHE A 227 -7.00 11.74 10.41
N PRO A 228 -7.21 10.69 11.23
CA PRO A 228 -6.70 10.67 12.59
C PRO A 228 -5.18 10.51 12.62
N THR A 229 -4.51 11.21 13.54
CA THR A 229 -3.08 11.03 13.80
C THR A 229 -2.79 9.89 14.76
N GLU A 230 -3.77 9.57 15.59
CA GLU A 230 -3.72 8.48 16.57
C GLU A 230 -5.08 7.78 16.59
N ASN A 231 -5.07 6.50 16.99
CA ASN A 231 -6.27 5.70 17.16
C ASN A 231 -7.12 5.54 15.87
N LEU A 232 -6.48 5.36 14.72
CA LEU A 232 -7.23 4.89 13.54
C LEU A 232 -7.67 3.45 13.80
N VAL A 233 -8.96 3.25 13.99
CA VAL A 233 -9.59 1.93 14.12
C VAL A 233 -10.22 1.56 12.79
N LEU A 234 -9.89 0.37 12.28
CA LEU A 234 -10.59 -0.21 11.14
C LEU A 234 -11.73 -1.08 11.67
N ASP A 235 -12.94 -0.80 11.23
CA ASP A 235 -14.16 -1.45 11.70
C ASP A 235 -15.06 -1.90 10.54
N TYR A 236 -16.22 -2.45 10.86
CA TYR A 236 -17.28 -2.70 9.89
C TYR A 236 -17.82 -1.34 9.35
N PRO A 237 -18.07 -1.17 8.01
CA PRO A 237 -18.11 -2.23 6.98
C PRO A 237 -16.78 -2.48 6.24
N VAL A 238 -15.69 -1.86 6.64
CA VAL A 238 -14.38 -1.94 5.95
C VAL A 238 -13.73 -3.31 6.13
N LEU A 239 -13.86 -3.89 7.33
CA LEU A 239 -13.36 -5.23 7.61
C LEU A 239 -14.27 -6.32 7.05
N SER A 240 -13.66 -7.47 6.75
CA SER A 240 -14.37 -8.67 6.33
C SER A 240 -15.21 -9.24 7.49
N GLU A 241 -16.38 -9.77 7.16
CA GLU A 241 -17.25 -10.51 8.10
C GLU A 241 -16.86 -11.99 8.25
N VAL A 242 -15.85 -12.44 7.54
CA VAL A 242 -15.38 -13.82 7.58
C VAL A 242 -14.71 -14.10 8.92
N GLU A 243 -15.11 -15.14 9.60
CA GLU A 243 -14.55 -15.55 10.88
C GLU A 243 -13.03 -15.75 10.81
N GLY A 244 -12.30 -15.25 11.80
CA GLY A 244 -10.85 -15.37 11.93
C GLY A 244 -10.05 -14.27 11.21
N HIS A 245 -10.71 -13.18 10.76
CA HIS A 245 -10.01 -11.96 10.33
C HIS A 245 -9.49 -11.17 11.55
N ASP A 246 -8.65 -10.19 11.26
CA ASP A 246 -8.14 -9.28 12.29
C ASP A 246 -9.25 -8.34 12.79
N GLU A 247 -9.38 -8.21 14.12
CA GLU A 247 -10.34 -7.33 14.78
C GLU A 247 -9.65 -6.37 15.73
N ASN A 248 -10.30 -5.22 16.01
CA ASN A 248 -9.84 -4.24 17.00
C ASN A 248 -8.40 -3.78 16.81
N ILE A 249 -7.97 -3.65 15.57
CA ILE A 249 -6.63 -3.19 15.23
C ILE A 249 -6.60 -1.68 15.22
N VAL A 250 -5.67 -1.12 15.97
CA VAL A 250 -5.47 0.32 16.10
C VAL A 250 -4.17 0.73 15.44
N TYR A 251 -4.20 1.82 14.68
CA TYR A 251 -3.06 2.39 14.00
C TYR A 251 -2.77 3.82 14.44
N ASP A 252 -1.50 4.17 14.46
CA ASP A 252 -1.03 5.54 14.67
C ASP A 252 -0.24 6.03 13.47
N LEU A 253 -0.54 7.25 13.04
CA LEU A 253 0.15 7.90 11.93
C LEU A 253 1.57 8.26 12.31
N TYR A 254 2.54 7.96 11.43
CA TYR A 254 3.93 8.33 11.63
C TYR A 254 4.57 9.04 10.44
N GLY A 255 3.85 9.12 9.30
CA GLY A 255 4.36 9.79 8.12
C GLY A 255 3.27 10.19 7.14
N ILE A 256 3.48 11.32 6.49
CA ILE A 256 2.63 11.85 5.43
C ILE A 256 3.55 12.28 4.28
N SER A 257 3.29 11.83 3.07
CA SER A 257 3.84 12.41 1.85
C SER A 257 2.81 13.37 1.28
N ASN A 258 3.18 14.64 1.14
CA ASN A 258 2.34 15.69 0.58
C ASN A 258 2.82 16.02 -0.83
N HIS A 259 1.89 16.21 -1.77
CA HIS A 259 2.16 16.67 -3.14
C HIS A 259 1.60 18.07 -3.36
N ILE A 260 2.47 19.05 -3.46
CA ILE A 260 2.16 20.46 -3.72
C ILE A 260 2.24 20.70 -5.22
N GLY A 261 1.23 21.34 -5.82
CA GLY A 261 1.17 21.61 -7.26
C GLY A 261 0.17 20.75 -8.02
N GLY A 262 0.28 20.73 -9.34
CA GLY A 262 -0.68 20.08 -10.26
C GLY A 262 -0.09 18.89 -11.01
N LEU A 263 -0.79 18.47 -12.08
CA LEU A 263 -0.41 17.32 -12.91
C LEU A 263 0.83 17.53 -13.77
N GLY A 264 1.17 18.78 -14.09
CA GLY A 264 2.29 19.11 -14.98
C GLY A 264 3.59 19.43 -14.26
N GLY A 265 3.59 19.36 -12.93
CA GLY A 265 4.72 19.67 -12.08
C GLY A 265 4.27 20.00 -10.67
N GLY A 266 5.11 19.71 -9.71
CA GLY A 266 4.80 19.94 -8.31
C GLY A 266 6.02 19.74 -7.43
N HIS A 267 5.82 19.53 -6.17
CA HIS A 267 6.86 19.31 -5.19
C HIS A 267 6.36 18.36 -4.10
N TYR A 268 7.21 17.44 -3.70
CA TYR A 268 6.91 16.55 -2.58
C TYR A 268 7.62 17.02 -1.32
N VAL A 269 6.86 17.03 -0.23
CA VAL A 269 7.40 17.20 1.12
C VAL A 269 6.91 16.08 2.01
N ALA A 270 7.60 15.82 3.12
CA ALA A 270 7.19 14.78 4.05
C ALA A 270 7.09 15.31 5.48
N HIS A 271 5.96 15.02 6.13
CA HIS A 271 5.81 15.17 7.57
C HIS A 271 6.06 13.82 8.22
N CYS A 272 7.04 13.72 9.11
CA CYS A 272 7.44 12.45 9.72
C CYS A 272 7.56 12.58 11.23
N LYS A 273 6.98 11.61 11.96
CA LYS A 273 7.16 11.47 13.41
C LYS A 273 8.50 10.76 13.68
N SER A 274 9.38 11.39 14.39
CA SER A 274 10.68 10.82 14.76
C SER A 274 10.51 9.81 15.89
N PHE A 275 11.03 8.61 15.72
CA PHE A 275 11.02 7.57 16.76
C PHE A 275 12.03 7.84 17.90
N LYS A 276 12.92 8.83 17.76
CA LYS A 276 13.90 9.19 18.79
C LYS A 276 13.31 10.07 19.88
N ASP A 277 12.47 11.01 19.51
CA ASP A 277 11.93 12.04 20.40
C ASP A 277 10.41 12.22 20.30
N ASN A 278 9.74 11.40 19.47
CA ASN A 278 8.30 11.44 19.18
C ASN A 278 7.80 12.80 18.66
N GLN A 279 8.71 13.67 18.15
CA GLN A 279 8.36 14.94 17.56
C GLN A 279 8.12 14.80 16.06
N TRP A 280 7.28 15.67 15.51
CA TRP A 280 7.04 15.75 14.08
C TRP A 280 8.02 16.71 13.42
N TYR A 281 8.50 16.33 12.24
CA TYR A 281 9.42 17.09 11.41
C TYR A 281 8.90 17.19 9.99
N LEU A 282 8.90 18.41 9.44
CA LEU A 282 8.76 18.67 8.02
C LEU A 282 10.12 18.47 7.35
N LYS A 283 10.15 17.61 6.34
CA LYS A 283 11.30 17.37 5.47
C LYS A 283 10.98 17.91 4.09
N ASN A 284 11.74 18.92 3.68
CA ASN A 284 11.60 19.59 2.39
C ASN A 284 12.99 19.71 1.78
N ASP A 285 13.33 18.79 0.91
CA ASP A 285 14.67 18.60 0.33
C ASP A 285 15.77 18.59 1.40
N GLU A 286 16.62 19.61 1.43
CA GLU A 286 17.70 19.77 2.39
C GLU A 286 17.25 20.38 3.72
N SER A 287 16.04 20.90 3.78
CA SER A 287 15.50 21.56 4.98
C SER A 287 14.75 20.57 5.87
N VAL A 288 15.04 20.64 7.17
CA VAL A 288 14.32 19.89 8.20
C VAL A 288 13.93 20.85 9.32
N SER A 289 12.66 21.00 9.59
CA SER A 289 12.12 21.85 10.64
C SER A 289 11.13 21.11 11.53
N ARG A 290 11.00 21.54 12.78
CA ARG A 290 9.94 21.01 13.67
C ARG A 290 8.58 21.45 13.14
N THR A 291 7.60 20.56 13.26
CA THR A 291 6.23 20.78 12.83
C THR A 291 5.27 20.02 13.73
N THR A 292 4.00 19.97 13.36
CA THR A 292 2.97 19.11 13.96
C THR A 292 2.42 18.16 12.92
N ALA A 293 1.71 17.12 13.34
CA ALA A 293 1.01 16.23 12.42
C ALA A 293 -0.07 17.00 11.63
N ASP A 294 -0.76 17.94 12.29
CA ASP A 294 -1.85 18.71 11.68
C ASP A 294 -1.39 19.62 10.55
N ALA A 295 -0.13 20.07 10.58
CA ALA A 295 0.42 20.88 9.48
C ALA A 295 0.52 20.13 8.13
N GLY A 296 0.49 18.81 8.14
CA GLY A 296 0.45 18.00 6.92
C GLY A 296 -0.94 17.52 6.50
N LYS A 297 -1.98 17.88 7.28
CA LYS A 297 -3.37 17.49 7.01
C LYS A 297 -4.07 18.56 6.19
N ASP A 298 -3.77 18.58 4.92
CA ASP A 298 -4.39 19.50 3.97
C ASP A 298 -4.71 18.80 2.64
N SER A 299 -5.17 19.55 1.67
CA SER A 299 -5.48 19.05 0.33
C SER A 299 -4.25 18.49 -0.43
N THR A 300 -3.05 18.64 0.11
CA THR A 300 -1.82 18.12 -0.48
C THR A 300 -1.44 16.72 0.03
N ALA A 301 -2.03 16.24 1.15
CA ALA A 301 -1.79 14.90 1.68
C ALA A 301 -2.07 13.85 0.61
N TYR A 302 -1.07 13.01 0.31
CA TYR A 302 -1.12 12.08 -0.82
C TYR A 302 -0.93 10.63 -0.41
N VAL A 303 0.12 10.32 0.37
CA VAL A 303 0.35 8.99 0.93
C VAL A 303 0.50 9.09 2.44
N LEU A 304 -0.25 8.28 3.16
CA LEU A 304 -0.30 8.22 4.61
C LEU A 304 0.35 6.91 5.09
N PHE A 305 1.16 6.99 6.13
CA PHE A 305 1.86 5.85 6.71
C PHE A 305 1.43 5.66 8.15
N TYR A 306 0.71 4.58 8.40
CA TYR A 306 0.22 4.19 9.72
C TYR A 306 0.96 2.96 10.24
N ARG A 307 1.25 2.95 11.53
CA ARG A 307 1.85 1.81 12.23
C ARG A 307 0.86 1.22 13.21
N ARG A 308 0.72 -0.10 13.18
CA ARG A 308 -0.07 -0.87 14.14
C ARG A 308 0.44 -0.64 15.55
N ARG A 309 -0.49 -0.49 16.49
CA ARG A 309 -0.21 -0.40 17.93
C ARG A 309 -0.25 -1.81 18.52
N HIS A 310 0.75 -2.14 19.29
CA HIS A 310 0.85 -3.40 20.02
C HIS A 310 0.63 -3.20 21.50
#